data_fd07b6936039db380d17e9f5ec4535a1
#
_entry.id   fd07b6936039db380d17e9f5ec4535a1
#
_cell.length_a   1.000
_cell.length_b   1.000
_cell.length_c   1.000
_cell.angle_alpha   90.00
_cell.angle_beta   90.00
_cell.angle_gamma   90.00
#
_symmetry.space_group_name_H-M   'P 1'
#
loop_
_entity.id
_entity.type
_entity.pdbx_description
1 polymer ?
#
loop_
_entity_poly.entity_id
_entity_poly.type
_entity_poly.pdbx_seq_one_letter_code
_entity_poly.pdbx_strand_id
1 'polypeptide(L)'
;YKISDIPSGNYSAVQFGIGVPKASNAKEPKDFSASSILSSPAEYWSSWKSYIFFRPEGKIALDGSTVFDTDFALHLGSDDALTTYDISRTIQIIDGQTTNVDITIDMQKFFNSVTLHDIENTPQIHSLVQLPIMKKLVENLKTAVK
;
A
#
# COMPACT_ATOMS: atom_id res chain seq x y z
N TYR A 1 -3.49 2.22 -12.81
CA TYR A 1 -2.91 3.52 -13.19
C TYR A 1 -2.57 3.50 -14.68
N LYS A 2 -2.68 4.65 -15.35
CA LYS A 2 -2.22 4.84 -16.72
C LYS A 2 -1.11 5.89 -16.72
N ILE A 3 0.03 5.54 -17.33
CA ILE A 3 1.14 6.46 -17.55
C ILE A 3 1.21 6.68 -19.06
N SER A 4 1.23 7.93 -19.49
CA SER A 4 1.37 8.33 -20.91
C SER A 4 2.75 8.91 -21.15
N ASP A 5 3.05 9.10 -22.43
CA ASP A 5 4.29 9.76 -22.90
C ASP A 5 5.59 9.05 -22.48
N ILE A 6 5.51 7.71 -22.34
CA ILE A 6 6.71 6.90 -22.17
C ILE A 6 7.34 6.71 -23.55
N PRO A 7 8.61 7.05 -23.76
CA PRO A 7 9.30 6.82 -25.03
C PRO A 7 9.26 5.34 -25.43
N SER A 8 9.15 5.06 -26.70
CA SER A 8 9.29 3.69 -27.23
C SER A 8 10.69 3.15 -26.95
N GLY A 9 10.77 1.88 -26.56
CA GLY A 9 12.04 1.25 -26.20
C GLY A 9 11.88 0.01 -25.34
N ASN A 10 13.00 -0.54 -24.91
CA ASN A 10 13.06 -1.67 -23.99
C ASN A 10 13.46 -1.17 -22.60
N TYR A 11 12.69 -1.58 -21.61
CA TYR A 11 12.92 -1.25 -20.20
C TYR A 11 13.18 -2.54 -19.43
N SER A 12 14.02 -2.47 -18.42
CA SER A 12 14.46 -3.64 -17.63
C SER A 12 13.79 -3.77 -16.27
N ALA A 13 13.10 -2.71 -15.83
CA ALA A 13 12.46 -2.70 -14.52
C ALA A 13 11.29 -1.73 -14.44
N VAL A 14 10.39 -1.98 -13.48
CA VAL A 14 9.40 -1.01 -12.98
C VAL A 14 9.79 -0.61 -11.57
N GLN A 15 9.92 0.69 -11.35
CA GLN A 15 10.13 1.25 -10.01
C GLN A 15 8.90 2.04 -9.58
N PHE A 16 8.40 1.76 -8.40
CA PHE A 16 7.25 2.49 -7.83
C PHE A 16 7.28 2.46 -6.30
N GLY A 17 6.45 3.29 -5.69
CA GLY A 17 6.25 3.32 -4.25
C GLY A 17 4.79 3.06 -3.87
N ILE A 18 4.58 2.43 -2.72
CA ILE A 18 3.29 2.45 -2.02
C ILE A 18 3.44 3.45 -0.87
N GLY A 19 2.67 4.53 -0.96
CA GLY A 19 2.70 5.62 0.00
C GLY A 19 3.01 6.97 -0.62
N VAL A 20 3.23 7.95 0.25
CA VAL A 20 3.45 9.35 -0.10
C VAL A 20 4.82 9.78 0.40
N PRO A 21 5.66 10.42 -0.44
CA PRO A 21 6.95 10.96 0.01
C PRO A 21 6.79 11.90 1.21
N LYS A 22 7.74 11.86 2.12
CA LYS A 22 7.72 12.61 3.40
C LYS A 22 7.33 14.08 3.25
N ALA A 23 7.87 14.77 2.25
CA ALA A 23 7.56 16.19 2.01
C ALA A 23 6.09 16.42 1.64
N SER A 24 5.42 15.46 1.01
CA SER A 24 4.00 15.51 0.70
C SER A 24 3.16 14.99 1.87
N ASN A 25 3.63 13.96 2.58
CA ASN A 25 2.94 13.41 3.75
C ASN A 25 2.87 14.40 4.93
N ALA A 26 3.81 15.35 5.00
CA ALA A 26 3.80 16.42 6.00
C ALA A 26 2.74 17.52 5.75
N LYS A 27 2.01 17.46 4.62
CA LYS A 27 0.97 18.41 4.25
C LYS A 27 -0.42 17.83 4.51
N GLU A 28 -1.39 18.71 4.74
CA GLU A 28 -2.79 18.33 4.86
C GLU A 28 -3.51 18.37 3.50
N PRO A 29 -4.66 17.67 3.34
CA PRO A 29 -5.42 17.67 2.07
C PRO A 29 -5.73 19.07 1.52
N LYS A 30 -5.99 20.05 2.40
CA LYS A 30 -6.25 21.45 2.02
C LYS A 30 -5.08 22.16 1.34
N ASP A 31 -3.86 21.64 1.50
CA ASP A 31 -2.63 22.23 0.96
C ASP A 31 -2.37 21.78 -0.49
N PHE A 32 -3.22 20.90 -1.02
CA PHE A 32 -3.14 20.40 -2.39
C PHE A 32 -4.23 21.01 -3.26
N SER A 33 -3.96 21.12 -4.57
CA SER A 33 -4.98 21.53 -5.53
C SER A 33 -6.13 20.51 -5.58
N ALA A 34 -7.35 20.97 -5.86
CA ALA A 34 -8.53 20.10 -5.94
C ALA A 34 -8.42 18.97 -6.98
N SER A 35 -7.52 19.10 -7.96
CA SER A 35 -7.22 18.04 -8.95
C SER A 35 -6.25 16.98 -8.43
N SER A 36 -5.59 17.19 -7.31
CA SER A 36 -4.69 16.22 -6.71
C SER A 36 -5.47 15.15 -5.95
N ILE A 37 -5.05 13.89 -6.09
CA ILE A 37 -5.60 12.80 -5.27
C ILE A 37 -5.35 13.04 -3.77
N LEU A 38 -4.29 13.76 -3.41
CA LEU A 38 -3.93 14.08 -2.04
C LEU A 38 -4.82 15.19 -1.42
N SER A 39 -5.69 15.84 -2.21
CA SER A 39 -6.68 16.78 -1.67
C SER A 39 -7.88 16.09 -1.02
N SER A 40 -8.04 14.76 -1.22
CA SER A 40 -9.10 13.99 -0.59
C SER A 40 -8.82 13.77 0.90
N PRO A 41 -9.73 14.15 1.80
CA PRO A 41 -9.57 13.88 3.23
C PRO A 41 -9.80 12.42 3.60
N ALA A 42 -10.36 11.60 2.70
CA ALA A 42 -10.73 10.21 2.97
C ALA A 42 -9.52 9.32 3.30
N GLU A 43 -8.36 9.64 2.74
CA GLU A 43 -7.13 8.87 2.94
C GLU A 43 -6.14 9.60 3.88
N TYR A 44 -6.59 10.69 4.52
CA TYR A 44 -5.77 11.44 5.48
C TYR A 44 -6.29 11.24 6.91
N TRP A 45 -5.41 10.78 7.76
CA TRP A 45 -5.74 10.59 9.16
C TRP A 45 -5.17 11.72 10.02
N SER A 46 -6.05 12.61 10.46
CA SER A 46 -5.68 13.82 11.21
C SER A 46 -4.98 13.51 12.54
N SER A 47 -5.38 12.43 13.24
CA SER A 47 -4.74 11.99 14.48
C SER A 47 -3.30 11.51 14.29
N TRP A 48 -2.97 11.00 13.10
CA TRP A 48 -1.62 10.58 12.74
C TRP A 48 -0.84 11.67 12.01
N LYS A 49 -1.54 12.72 11.55
CA LYS A 49 -1.00 13.74 10.64
C LYS A 49 -0.31 13.10 9.44
N SER A 50 -0.98 12.14 8.83
CA SER A 50 -0.43 11.33 7.75
C SER A 50 -1.53 10.80 6.85
N TYR A 51 -1.19 10.56 5.59
CA TYR A 51 -1.99 9.74 4.69
C TYR A 51 -1.91 8.27 5.07
N ILE A 52 -2.98 7.52 4.76
CA ILE A 52 -2.99 6.06 4.81
C ILE A 52 -2.41 5.58 3.48
N PHE A 53 -1.35 4.81 3.53
CA PHE A 53 -0.60 4.37 2.35
C PHE A 53 -1.07 3.03 1.81
N PHE A 54 -1.48 2.16 2.71
CA PHE A 54 -2.04 0.85 2.37
C PHE A 54 -3.15 0.51 3.37
N ARG A 55 -4.33 0.12 2.85
CA ARG A 55 -5.54 -0.05 3.66
C ARG A 55 -6.25 -1.36 3.32
N PRO A 56 -5.76 -2.51 3.78
CA PRO A 56 -6.50 -3.76 3.70
C PRO A 56 -7.60 -3.79 4.74
N GLU A 57 -8.82 -3.95 4.28
CA GLU A 57 -10.03 -4.07 5.09
C GLU A 57 -10.88 -5.22 4.56
N GLY A 58 -11.59 -5.90 5.44
CA GLY A 58 -12.46 -7.01 5.04
C GLY A 58 -12.97 -7.81 6.21
N LYS A 59 -13.37 -9.04 5.91
CA LYS A 59 -13.84 -10.01 6.91
C LYS A 59 -13.01 -11.27 6.83
N ILE A 60 -12.76 -11.88 8.00
CA ILE A 60 -12.09 -13.16 8.12
C ILE A 60 -13.01 -14.17 8.80
N ALA A 61 -12.77 -15.43 8.53
CA ALA A 61 -13.32 -16.55 9.30
C ALA A 61 -12.26 -16.99 10.30
N LEU A 62 -12.63 -17.06 11.58
CA LEU A 62 -11.75 -17.49 12.67
C LEU A 62 -12.06 -18.95 13.07
N ASP A 63 -11.11 -19.57 13.79
CA ASP A 63 -11.28 -20.87 14.46
C ASP A 63 -11.79 -22.02 13.56
N GLY A 64 -11.36 -22.04 12.30
CA GLY A 64 -11.80 -23.07 11.35
C GLY A 64 -13.24 -22.87 10.86
N SER A 65 -13.89 -21.75 11.20
CA SER A 65 -15.15 -21.33 10.62
C SER A 65 -15.04 -21.10 9.12
N THR A 66 -16.12 -21.35 8.41
CA THR A 66 -16.28 -20.96 7.00
C THR A 66 -17.09 -19.66 6.85
N VAL A 67 -17.53 -19.08 7.98
CA VAL A 67 -18.31 -17.84 8.01
C VAL A 67 -17.36 -16.66 8.18
N PHE A 68 -17.37 -15.75 7.23
CA PHE A 68 -16.56 -14.52 7.23
C PHE A 68 -17.36 -13.43 7.97
N ASP A 69 -17.30 -13.43 9.29
CA ASP A 69 -18.08 -12.53 10.15
C ASP A 69 -17.22 -11.56 10.99
N THR A 70 -15.93 -11.83 11.12
CA THR A 70 -15.01 -10.97 11.88
C THR A 70 -14.40 -9.91 11.01
N ASP A 71 -14.70 -8.65 11.31
CA ASP A 71 -14.16 -7.50 10.57
C ASP A 71 -12.68 -7.26 10.92
N PHE A 72 -11.87 -6.95 9.91
CA PHE A 72 -10.52 -6.44 10.11
C PHE A 72 -10.29 -5.15 9.31
N ALA A 73 -9.43 -4.27 9.84
CA ALA A 73 -9.03 -3.02 9.21
C ALA A 73 -7.58 -2.66 9.62
N LEU A 74 -6.65 -2.82 8.71
CA LEU A 74 -5.23 -2.61 8.96
C LEU A 74 -4.76 -1.40 8.14
N HIS A 75 -4.69 -0.23 8.79
CA HIS A 75 -4.27 1.00 8.13
C HIS A 75 -2.77 1.22 8.34
N LEU A 76 -2.03 1.16 7.25
CA LEU A 76 -0.59 1.43 7.23
C LEU A 76 -0.37 2.87 6.73
N GLY A 77 0.19 3.70 7.56
CA GLY A 77 0.45 5.11 7.28
C GLY A 77 1.68 5.60 8.04
N SER A 78 1.89 6.90 8.08
CA SER A 78 3.11 7.56 8.52
C SER A 78 4.30 7.39 7.56
N ASP A 79 5.35 8.17 7.76
CA ASP A 79 6.58 8.06 6.95
C ASP A 79 7.21 6.65 7.01
N ASP A 80 6.97 5.93 8.11
CA ASP A 80 7.48 4.57 8.32
C ASP A 80 6.80 3.51 7.42
N ALA A 81 5.63 3.83 6.84
CA ALA A 81 4.90 2.92 5.97
C ALA A 81 5.25 3.09 4.48
N LEU A 82 6.04 4.10 4.11
CA LEU A 82 6.48 4.26 2.74
C LEU A 82 7.38 3.10 2.33
N THR A 83 6.96 2.38 1.29
CA THR A 83 7.74 1.30 0.69
C THR A 83 8.04 1.60 -0.77
N THR A 84 9.21 1.19 -1.24
CA THR A 84 9.61 1.30 -2.64
C THR A 84 9.96 -0.07 -3.19
N TYR A 85 9.64 -0.27 -4.46
CA TYR A 85 9.83 -1.53 -5.17
C TYR A 85 10.61 -1.29 -6.45
N ASP A 86 11.51 -2.22 -6.74
CA ASP A 86 12.23 -2.32 -8.00
C ASP A 86 11.99 -3.74 -8.54
N ILE A 87 11.06 -3.84 -9.49
CA ILE A 87 10.67 -5.14 -10.06
C ILE A 87 11.37 -5.30 -11.41
N SER A 88 12.38 -6.15 -11.44
CA SER A 88 13.09 -6.51 -12.67
C SER A 88 12.14 -7.24 -13.62
N ARG A 89 11.87 -6.62 -14.77
CA ARG A 89 10.98 -7.18 -15.80
C ARG A 89 11.30 -6.54 -17.15
N THR A 90 11.48 -7.35 -18.16
CA THR A 90 11.61 -6.83 -19.53
C THR A 90 10.26 -6.32 -20.02
N ILE A 91 10.21 -5.03 -20.38
CA ILE A 91 9.02 -4.35 -20.87
C ILE A 91 9.38 -3.70 -22.21
N GLN A 92 8.61 -3.99 -23.24
CA GLN A 92 8.72 -3.32 -24.53
C GLN A 92 7.61 -2.30 -24.68
N ILE A 93 7.96 -1.05 -24.88
CA ILE A 93 7.04 0.03 -25.22
C ILE A 93 7.14 0.28 -26.71
N ILE A 94 6.01 0.21 -27.39
CA ILE A 94 5.88 0.43 -28.84
C ILE A 94 5.00 1.67 -29.04
N ASP A 95 5.43 2.58 -29.89
CA ASP A 95 4.68 3.79 -30.19
C ASP A 95 3.25 3.48 -30.67
N GLY A 96 2.30 4.25 -30.17
CA GLY A 96 0.87 4.07 -30.48
C GLY A 96 0.22 2.84 -29.85
N GLN A 97 0.93 2.04 -29.03
CA GLN A 97 0.40 0.85 -28.37
C GLN A 97 0.31 1.04 -26.85
N THR A 98 -0.57 0.25 -26.21
CA THR A 98 -0.64 0.15 -24.76
C THR A 98 0.07 -1.12 -24.31
N THR A 99 1.03 -1.00 -23.40
CA THR A 99 1.65 -2.13 -22.72
C THR A 99 1.12 -2.23 -21.30
N ASN A 100 0.62 -3.41 -20.92
CA ASN A 100 0.15 -3.67 -19.56
C ASN A 100 1.29 -4.27 -18.72
N VAL A 101 1.38 -3.79 -17.48
CA VAL A 101 2.28 -4.34 -16.47
C VAL A 101 1.47 -4.67 -15.23
N ASP A 102 1.39 -5.95 -14.90
CA ASP A 102 0.65 -6.41 -13.73
C ASP A 102 1.54 -6.37 -12.50
N ILE A 103 1.05 -5.75 -11.45
CA ILE A 103 1.63 -5.75 -10.11
C ILE A 103 0.71 -6.55 -9.20
N THR A 104 1.26 -7.55 -8.55
CA THR A 104 0.49 -8.43 -7.66
C THR A 104 0.90 -8.20 -6.21
N ILE A 105 -0.08 -8.15 -5.32
CA ILE A 105 0.13 -8.16 -3.87
C ILE A 105 -0.35 -9.51 -3.34
N ASP A 106 0.58 -10.30 -2.82
CA ASP A 106 0.32 -11.59 -2.21
C ASP A 106 -0.15 -11.38 -0.76
N MET A 107 -1.45 -11.47 -0.54
CA MET A 107 -2.04 -11.22 0.79
C MET A 107 -1.60 -12.27 1.82
N GLN A 108 -1.33 -13.50 1.43
CA GLN A 108 -0.79 -14.50 2.36
C GLN A 108 0.57 -14.04 2.90
N LYS A 109 1.45 -13.55 2.02
CA LYS A 109 2.74 -12.99 2.44
C LYS A 109 2.59 -11.72 3.26
N PHE A 110 1.61 -10.88 2.93
CA PHE A 110 1.32 -9.70 3.73
C PHE A 110 0.99 -10.04 5.18
N PHE A 111 0.23 -11.11 5.41
CA PHE A 111 -0.09 -11.55 6.77
C PHE A 111 1.00 -12.41 7.41
N ASN A 112 1.77 -13.15 6.62
CA ASN A 112 2.71 -14.14 7.14
C ASN A 112 3.92 -14.31 6.21
N SER A 113 4.93 -13.48 6.37
CA SER A 113 6.23 -13.66 5.68
C SER A 113 7.40 -13.42 6.64
N VAL A 114 7.81 -12.17 6.88
CA VAL A 114 8.86 -11.82 7.85
C VAL A 114 8.36 -12.03 9.28
N THR A 115 7.10 -11.67 9.53
CA THR A 115 6.43 -11.83 10.83
C THR A 115 4.99 -12.28 10.60
N LEU A 116 4.55 -13.30 11.33
CA LEU A 116 3.12 -13.66 11.39
C LEU A 116 2.34 -12.53 12.09
N HIS A 117 1.32 -12.00 11.42
CA HIS A 117 0.40 -11.07 12.03
C HIS A 117 -0.73 -11.82 12.72
N ASP A 118 -0.88 -11.59 14.01
CA ASP A 118 -1.98 -12.12 14.82
C ASP A 118 -3.23 -11.28 14.56
N ILE A 119 -3.93 -11.60 13.48
CA ILE A 119 -5.14 -10.88 13.06
C ILE A 119 -6.32 -11.14 13.98
N GLU A 120 -6.34 -12.27 14.69
CA GLU A 120 -7.38 -12.60 15.64
C GLU A 120 -7.36 -11.66 16.86
N ASN A 121 -6.17 -11.45 17.44
CA ASN A 121 -6.01 -10.56 18.60
C ASN A 121 -5.73 -9.10 18.21
N THR A 122 -5.35 -8.85 16.96
CA THR A 122 -5.09 -7.51 16.44
C THR A 122 -5.75 -7.30 15.07
N PRO A 123 -7.08 -7.35 14.99
CA PRO A 123 -7.80 -7.19 13.73
C PRO A 123 -7.80 -5.74 13.23
N GLN A 124 -7.40 -4.78 14.05
CA GLN A 124 -7.44 -3.37 13.70
C GLN A 124 -6.12 -2.68 14.01
N ILE A 125 -5.68 -1.82 13.10
CA ILE A 125 -4.58 -0.88 13.29
C ILE A 125 -5.10 0.51 12.93
N HIS A 126 -5.43 1.29 13.96
CA HIS A 126 -6.05 2.61 13.84
C HIS A 126 -5.38 3.66 14.74
N SER A 127 -4.28 3.32 15.42
CA SER A 127 -3.68 4.18 16.43
C SER A 127 -2.16 4.18 16.36
N LEU A 128 -1.53 5.32 16.66
CA LEU A 128 -0.07 5.45 16.77
C LEU A 128 0.52 4.51 17.84
N VAL A 129 -0.25 4.09 18.84
CA VAL A 129 0.18 3.08 19.81
C VAL A 129 0.48 1.75 19.14
N GLN A 130 -0.17 1.46 18.00
CA GLN A 130 0.02 0.24 17.23
C GLN A 130 1.15 0.35 16.17
N LEU A 131 1.88 1.46 16.15
CA LEU A 131 2.99 1.69 15.22
C LEU A 131 4.01 0.52 15.17
N PRO A 132 4.39 -0.12 16.30
CA PRO A 132 5.30 -1.29 16.24
C PRO A 132 4.71 -2.48 15.47
N ILE A 133 3.40 -2.70 15.56
CA ILE A 133 2.70 -3.77 14.82
C ILE A 133 2.60 -3.39 13.35
N MET A 134 2.22 -2.15 13.06
CA MET A 134 2.18 -1.62 11.70
C MET A 134 3.53 -1.79 10.98
N LYS A 135 4.65 -1.47 11.63
CA LYS A 135 6.00 -1.64 11.06
C LYS A 135 6.29 -3.09 10.67
N LYS A 136 5.84 -4.07 11.45
CA LYS A 136 5.99 -5.49 11.09
C LYS A 136 5.22 -5.85 9.82
N LEU A 137 3.99 -5.33 9.68
CA LEU A 137 3.20 -5.51 8.47
C LEU A 137 3.82 -4.79 7.26
N VAL A 138 4.47 -3.65 7.46
CA VAL A 138 5.23 -2.98 6.40
C VAL A 138 6.39 -3.85 5.91
N GLU A 139 7.12 -4.50 6.80
CA GLU A 139 8.18 -5.45 6.39
C GLU A 139 7.61 -6.65 5.63
N ASN A 140 6.44 -7.15 6.03
CA ASN A 140 5.75 -8.19 5.28
C ASN A 140 5.33 -7.66 3.88
N LEU A 141 4.79 -6.45 3.80
CA LEU A 141 4.36 -5.83 2.53
C LEU A 141 5.52 -5.74 1.52
N LYS A 142 6.74 -5.44 1.99
CA LYS A 142 7.94 -5.40 1.13
C LYS A 142 8.20 -6.72 0.40
N THR A 143 7.81 -7.84 0.98
CA THR A 143 7.99 -9.17 0.39
C THR A 143 6.76 -9.65 -0.39
N ALA A 144 5.63 -9.01 -0.18
CA ALA A 144 4.34 -9.42 -0.73
C ALA A 144 4.09 -8.90 -2.16
N VAL A 145 4.82 -7.87 -2.58
CA VAL A 145 4.64 -7.24 -3.90
C VAL A 145 5.58 -7.86 -4.92
N LYS A 146 5.05 -8.17 -6.10
CA LYS A 146 5.78 -8.79 -7.23
C LYS A 146 5.14 -8.44 -8.58
#